data_0c77d36c8b464ada1f172af03f2628e6
#
_entry.id   0c77d36c8b464ada1f172af03f2628e6
#
_cell.length_a   1.000
_cell.length_b   1.000
_cell.length_c   1.000
_cell.angle_alpha   90.00
_cell.angle_beta   90.00
_cell.angle_gamma   90.00
#
_symmetry.space_group_name_H-M   'P 1'
#
loop_
_entity.id
_entity.type
_entity.pdbx_description
1 polymer ?
#
loop_
_entity_poly.entity_id
_entity_poly.type
_entity_poly.pdbx_seq_one_letter_code
_entity_poly.pdbx_strand_id
1 'polypeptide(L)'
;MTFSISEFIKVNRVYFIWAVFFGLLYLFRNMFGLVFMTFIMCFVVSSLAHILRRKYRFNRRAVVVCFYVLFLMGVVLFLKYIPPRLFSETISFTEQLPKSIQSVKEWGEAKFGENEFVAPLIVQFEEAMMPEKTMLSAWNFLRSVLEKGVHYMGWFFLAMLFSFLILFDLPKLSKGVRHLRYTKLSETYHETADSIMMFAKVVGENFRAQLIISLINTVLTAICLCFLKVKAVALLSTIVFMCGLIPVLGMWISSAPIIIMAINSGGVSLGLWALLVIIVIHLIEAYILNPRIVSSVMRINPVMTLIILYIAHGLIGMWGMLLGVPIAVYIYRKISIA
;
A
#
# COMPACT_ATOMS: atom_id res chain seq x y z
N MET A 1 -28.50 7.51 -46.50
CA MET A 1 -28.20 6.73 -45.26
C MET A 1 -28.75 7.48 -44.09
N THR A 2 -29.89 7.09 -43.56
CA THR A 2 -30.45 7.67 -42.34
C THR A 2 -29.65 7.16 -41.16
N PHE A 3 -28.91 8.05 -40.50
CA PHE A 3 -28.12 7.73 -39.32
C PHE A 3 -29.09 7.38 -38.18
N SER A 4 -29.25 6.10 -37.89
CA SER A 4 -30.08 5.64 -36.78
C SER A 4 -29.24 5.64 -35.49
N ILE A 5 -29.53 6.56 -34.55
CA ILE A 5 -28.89 6.67 -33.24
C ILE A 5 -28.96 5.33 -32.49
N SER A 6 -30.05 4.57 -32.67
CA SER A 6 -30.23 3.26 -32.05
C SER A 6 -29.24 2.19 -32.56
N GLU A 7 -28.90 2.22 -33.86
CA GLU A 7 -27.88 1.33 -34.43
C GLU A 7 -26.48 1.71 -34.01
N PHE A 8 -26.18 3.01 -33.99
CA PHE A 8 -24.89 3.50 -33.49
C PHE A 8 -24.64 3.10 -32.02
N ILE A 9 -25.64 3.22 -31.15
CA ILE A 9 -25.56 2.78 -29.75
C ILE A 9 -25.38 1.25 -29.67
N LYS A 10 -26.06 0.45 -30.51
CA LYS A 10 -25.91 -0.98 -30.52
C LYS A 10 -24.51 -1.42 -30.95
N VAL A 11 -23.94 -0.84 -32.00
CA VAL A 11 -22.60 -1.16 -32.49
C VAL A 11 -21.51 -0.74 -31.51
N ASN A 12 -21.67 0.41 -30.85
CA ASN A 12 -20.68 0.96 -29.91
C ASN A 12 -21.02 0.67 -28.44
N ARG A 13 -21.90 -0.26 -28.16
CA ARG A 13 -22.44 -0.54 -26.82
C ARG A 13 -21.36 -0.80 -25.75
N VAL A 14 -20.33 -1.53 -26.09
CA VAL A 14 -19.21 -1.83 -25.19
C VAL A 14 -18.54 -0.53 -24.73
N TYR A 15 -18.30 0.42 -25.64
CA TYR A 15 -17.70 1.72 -25.29
C TYR A 15 -18.62 2.55 -24.40
N PHE A 16 -19.95 2.54 -24.64
CA PHE A 16 -20.91 3.20 -23.78
C PHE A 16 -20.95 2.63 -22.37
N ILE A 17 -20.92 1.30 -22.25
CA ILE A 17 -20.88 0.62 -20.93
C ILE A 17 -19.63 1.04 -20.15
N TRP A 18 -18.47 1.03 -20.79
CA TRP A 18 -17.23 1.46 -20.14
C TRP A 18 -17.23 2.97 -19.85
N ALA A 19 -17.78 3.80 -20.72
CA ALA A 19 -17.92 5.24 -20.46
C ALA A 19 -18.81 5.53 -19.26
N VAL A 20 -19.95 4.83 -19.13
CA VAL A 20 -20.83 4.93 -17.96
C VAL A 20 -20.12 4.42 -16.71
N PHE A 21 -19.40 3.30 -16.79
CA PHE A 21 -18.63 2.75 -15.68
C PHE A 21 -17.56 3.73 -15.17
N PHE A 22 -16.75 4.29 -16.07
CA PHE A 22 -15.75 5.28 -15.70
C PHE A 22 -16.38 6.61 -15.25
N GLY A 23 -17.51 7.02 -15.83
CA GLY A 23 -18.28 8.17 -15.38
C GLY A 23 -18.80 8.01 -13.94
N LEU A 24 -19.30 6.83 -13.60
CA LEU A 24 -19.69 6.50 -12.22
C LEU A 24 -18.48 6.47 -11.26
N LEU A 25 -17.35 5.88 -11.67
CA LEU A 25 -16.13 5.92 -10.88
C LEU A 25 -15.64 7.36 -10.62
N TYR A 26 -15.73 8.23 -11.62
CA TYR A 26 -15.38 9.63 -11.48
C TYR A 26 -16.36 10.38 -10.55
N LEU A 27 -17.64 10.13 -10.67
CA LEU A 27 -18.66 10.71 -9.80
C LEU A 27 -18.44 10.30 -8.33
N PHE A 28 -18.10 9.02 -8.09
CA PHE A 28 -17.85 8.50 -6.76
C PHE A 28 -16.36 8.55 -6.35
N ARG A 29 -15.53 9.33 -7.02
CA ARG A 29 -14.10 9.43 -6.75
C ARG A 29 -13.75 9.74 -5.29
N ASN A 30 -14.59 10.52 -4.61
CA ASN A 30 -14.40 10.85 -3.19
C ASN A 30 -14.64 9.66 -2.27
N MET A 31 -15.45 8.68 -2.69
CA MET A 31 -15.73 7.44 -1.95
C MET A 31 -14.86 6.27 -2.43
N PHE A 32 -13.97 6.52 -3.39
CA PHE A 32 -13.15 5.47 -4.01
C PHE A 32 -12.36 4.67 -2.97
N GLY A 33 -11.77 5.36 -1.98
CA GLY A 33 -11.03 4.73 -0.89
C GLY A 33 -11.89 3.75 -0.08
N LEU A 34 -13.14 4.13 0.23
CA LEU A 34 -14.08 3.26 0.94
C LEU A 34 -14.40 2.00 0.13
N VAL A 35 -14.76 2.18 -1.15
CA VAL A 35 -15.11 1.07 -2.05
C VAL A 35 -13.91 0.14 -2.21
N PHE A 36 -12.73 0.71 -2.43
CA PHE A 36 -11.51 -0.05 -2.61
C PHE A 36 -11.09 -0.81 -1.35
N MET A 37 -11.10 -0.17 -0.17
CA MET A 37 -10.83 -0.85 1.09
C MET A 37 -11.83 -1.98 1.36
N THR A 38 -13.13 -1.73 1.11
CA THR A 38 -14.16 -2.76 1.22
C THR A 38 -13.86 -3.95 0.31
N PHE A 39 -13.50 -3.68 -0.96
CA PHE A 39 -13.14 -4.72 -1.92
C PHE A 39 -11.92 -5.54 -1.46
N ILE A 40 -10.84 -4.89 -1.03
CA ILE A 40 -9.63 -5.58 -0.57
C ILE A 40 -9.93 -6.44 0.66
N MET A 41 -10.67 -5.92 1.64
CA MET A 41 -11.09 -6.71 2.80
C MET A 41 -11.93 -7.92 2.40
N CYS A 42 -12.90 -7.73 1.50
CA CYS A 42 -13.68 -8.85 0.95
C CYS A 42 -12.79 -9.90 0.28
N PHE A 43 -11.82 -9.47 -0.52
CA PHE A 43 -10.94 -10.37 -1.25
C PHE A 43 -10.04 -11.18 -0.30
N VAL A 44 -9.39 -10.51 0.65
CA VAL A 44 -8.48 -11.15 1.61
C VAL A 44 -9.24 -12.13 2.51
N VAL A 45 -10.36 -11.70 3.09
CA VAL A 45 -11.15 -12.54 4.00
C VAL A 45 -11.81 -13.72 3.26
N SER A 46 -12.30 -13.50 2.03
CA SER A 46 -12.86 -14.59 1.22
C SER A 46 -11.80 -15.63 0.85
N SER A 47 -10.59 -15.20 0.57
CA SER A 47 -9.45 -16.09 0.29
C SER A 47 -9.10 -16.95 1.51
N LEU A 48 -9.00 -16.34 2.71
CA LEU A 48 -8.77 -17.04 3.97
C LEU A 48 -9.91 -18.01 4.30
N ALA A 49 -11.16 -17.57 4.15
CA ALA A 49 -12.33 -18.41 4.38
C ALA A 49 -12.36 -19.62 3.44
N HIS A 50 -11.91 -19.45 2.18
CA HIS A 50 -11.81 -20.55 1.23
C HIS A 50 -10.77 -21.60 1.67
N ILE A 51 -9.58 -21.15 2.09
CA ILE A 51 -8.49 -22.02 2.59
C ILE A 51 -8.95 -22.81 3.82
N LEU A 52 -9.56 -22.13 4.82
CA LEU A 52 -10.03 -22.74 6.06
C LEU A 52 -11.15 -23.75 5.80
N ARG A 53 -12.08 -23.45 4.90
CA ARG A 53 -13.13 -24.41 4.51
C ARG A 53 -12.58 -25.66 3.85
N ARG A 54 -11.63 -25.49 2.95
CA ARG A 54 -11.02 -26.63 2.25
C ARG A 54 -10.28 -27.56 3.21
N LYS A 55 -9.63 -27.01 4.24
CA LYS A 55 -8.81 -27.78 5.18
C LYS A 55 -9.62 -28.34 6.34
N TYR A 56 -10.58 -27.58 6.89
CA TYR A 56 -11.26 -27.91 8.17
C TYR A 56 -12.78 -28.05 8.05
N ARG A 57 -13.39 -27.94 6.85
CA ARG A 57 -14.83 -28.04 6.59
C ARG A 57 -15.73 -27.11 7.43
N PHE A 58 -15.20 -26.00 7.95
CA PHE A 58 -15.96 -25.04 8.74
C PHE A 58 -17.11 -24.37 7.93
N ASN A 59 -18.17 -24.02 8.63
CA ASN A 59 -19.24 -23.22 8.03
C ASN A 59 -18.71 -21.84 7.64
N ARG A 60 -18.96 -21.40 6.40
CA ARG A 60 -18.48 -20.13 5.87
C ARG A 60 -18.85 -18.93 6.74
N ARG A 61 -20.11 -18.86 7.20
CA ARG A 61 -20.58 -17.75 8.04
C ARG A 61 -19.84 -17.70 9.37
N ALA A 62 -19.63 -18.86 10.00
CA ALA A 62 -18.87 -18.95 11.24
C ALA A 62 -17.41 -18.45 11.05
N VAL A 63 -16.76 -18.83 9.94
CA VAL A 63 -15.40 -18.36 9.64
C VAL A 63 -15.38 -16.84 9.44
N VAL A 64 -16.34 -16.28 8.71
CA VAL A 64 -16.43 -14.83 8.50
C VAL A 64 -16.63 -14.10 9.83
N VAL A 65 -17.60 -14.53 10.65
CA VAL A 65 -17.85 -13.91 11.97
C VAL A 65 -16.62 -14.00 12.87
N CYS A 66 -16.03 -15.18 12.98
CA CYS A 66 -14.83 -15.39 13.81
C CYS A 66 -13.67 -14.50 13.34
N PHE A 67 -13.45 -14.41 12.03
CA PHE A 67 -12.40 -13.53 11.49
C PHE A 67 -12.65 -12.07 11.87
N TYR A 68 -13.86 -11.54 11.66
CA TYR A 68 -14.14 -10.14 11.97
C TYR A 68 -14.11 -9.83 13.47
N VAL A 69 -14.53 -10.77 14.33
CA VAL A 69 -14.38 -10.63 15.80
C VAL A 69 -12.91 -10.57 16.20
N LEU A 70 -12.10 -11.52 15.71
CA LEU A 70 -10.66 -11.52 15.98
C LEU A 70 -9.95 -10.29 15.39
N PHE A 71 -10.35 -9.87 14.19
CA PHE A 71 -9.81 -8.69 13.54
C PHE A 71 -10.17 -7.41 14.31
N LEU A 72 -11.44 -7.26 14.74
CA LEU A 72 -11.88 -6.13 15.56
C LEU A 72 -11.13 -6.10 16.90
N MET A 73 -10.97 -7.25 17.55
CA MET A 73 -10.17 -7.36 18.77
C MET A 73 -8.71 -6.91 18.51
N GLY A 74 -8.12 -7.36 17.41
CA GLY A 74 -6.78 -6.93 17.00
C GLY A 74 -6.69 -5.42 16.76
N VAL A 75 -7.71 -4.82 16.10
CA VAL A 75 -7.80 -3.37 15.88
C VAL A 75 -7.92 -2.61 17.20
N VAL A 76 -8.76 -3.09 18.14
CA VAL A 76 -8.90 -2.45 19.48
C VAL A 76 -7.57 -2.52 20.25
N LEU A 77 -6.89 -3.65 20.24
CA LEU A 77 -5.58 -3.79 20.87
C LEU A 77 -4.54 -2.88 20.19
N PHE A 78 -4.54 -2.85 18.86
CA PHE A 78 -3.68 -1.94 18.09
C PHE A 78 -3.90 -0.48 18.50
N LEU A 79 -5.15 -0.03 18.51
CA LEU A 79 -5.50 1.35 18.88
C LEU A 79 -5.18 1.71 20.32
N LYS A 80 -5.20 0.72 21.24
CA LYS A 80 -4.85 0.93 22.65
C LYS A 80 -3.35 1.10 22.85
N TYR A 81 -2.52 0.30 22.17
CA TYR A 81 -1.09 0.21 22.48
C TYR A 81 -0.19 0.95 21.49
N ILE A 82 -0.56 0.99 20.20
CA ILE A 82 0.35 1.49 19.16
C ILE A 82 0.30 3.02 19.01
N PRO A 83 -0.84 3.70 18.87
CA PRO A 83 -0.87 5.15 18.68
C PRO A 83 -0.20 5.96 19.78
N PRO A 84 -0.40 5.67 21.09
CA PRO A 84 0.31 6.41 22.14
C PRO A 84 1.84 6.25 22.04
N ARG A 85 2.30 5.04 21.71
CA ARG A 85 3.71 4.77 21.51
C ARG A 85 4.27 5.44 20.27
N LEU A 86 3.54 5.39 19.15
CA LEU A 86 3.91 6.11 17.94
C LEU A 86 4.03 7.61 18.17
N PHE A 87 3.10 8.19 18.93
CA PHE A 87 3.11 9.61 19.24
C PHE A 87 4.36 10.00 20.02
N SER A 88 4.68 9.28 21.12
CA SER A 88 5.88 9.53 21.90
C SER A 88 7.18 9.31 21.11
N GLU A 89 7.24 8.24 20.32
CA GLU A 89 8.40 7.97 19.47
C GLU A 89 8.58 9.01 18.36
N THR A 90 7.49 9.57 17.83
CA THR A 90 7.56 10.62 16.79
C THR A 90 8.05 11.95 17.37
N ILE A 91 7.61 12.33 18.58
CA ILE A 91 8.14 13.52 19.27
C ILE A 91 9.64 13.33 19.48
N SER A 92 10.05 12.21 20.05
CA SER A 92 11.47 11.90 20.24
C SER A 92 12.27 11.93 18.92
N PHE A 93 11.71 11.43 17.82
CA PHE A 93 12.33 11.49 16.51
C PHE A 93 12.56 12.93 16.06
N THR A 94 11.53 13.77 16.18
CA THR A 94 11.60 15.17 15.74
C THR A 94 12.63 15.97 16.56
N GLU A 95 12.69 15.75 17.89
CA GLU A 95 13.65 16.40 18.76
C GLU A 95 15.10 15.95 18.50
N GLN A 96 15.28 14.73 18.04
CA GLN A 96 16.60 14.13 17.83
C GLN A 96 17.12 14.34 16.39
N LEU A 97 16.27 14.76 15.46
CA LEU A 97 16.63 14.98 14.06
C LEU A 97 17.81 15.97 13.88
N PRO A 98 17.84 17.14 14.57
CA PRO A 98 18.96 18.07 14.45
C PRO A 98 20.30 17.48 14.91
N LYS A 99 20.29 16.69 15.99
CA LYS A 99 21.49 16.01 16.50
C LYS A 99 22.04 14.99 15.51
N SER A 100 21.17 14.27 14.83
CA SER A 100 21.57 13.28 13.81
C SER A 100 22.24 13.98 12.60
N ILE A 101 21.71 15.12 12.18
CA ILE A 101 22.27 15.93 11.09
C ILE A 101 23.66 16.44 11.48
N GLN A 102 23.79 16.97 12.70
CA GLN A 102 25.06 17.45 13.22
C GLN A 102 26.11 16.32 13.33
N SER A 103 25.72 15.14 13.79
CA SER A 103 26.62 13.97 13.87
C SER A 103 27.14 13.53 12.50
N VAL A 104 26.30 13.61 11.45
CA VAL A 104 26.73 13.33 10.07
C VAL A 104 27.74 14.36 9.59
N LYS A 105 27.49 15.65 9.88
CA LYS A 105 28.38 16.75 9.56
C LYS A 105 29.77 16.56 10.21
N GLU A 106 29.80 16.42 11.53
CA GLU A 106 31.04 16.24 12.30
C GLU A 106 31.84 15.02 11.82
N TRP A 107 31.15 13.90 11.54
CA TRP A 107 31.79 12.71 11.00
C TRP A 107 32.35 12.94 9.59
N GLY A 108 31.58 13.63 8.74
CA GLY A 108 32.00 13.98 7.37
C GLY A 108 33.20 14.91 7.34
N GLU A 109 33.17 15.95 8.17
CA GLU A 109 34.31 16.90 8.31
C GLU A 109 35.55 16.20 8.86
N ALA A 110 35.41 15.36 9.89
CA ALA A 110 36.53 14.63 10.48
C ALA A 110 37.19 13.63 9.50
N LYS A 111 36.42 13.06 8.58
CA LYS A 111 36.92 11.99 7.71
C LYS A 111 37.23 12.45 6.28
N PHE A 112 36.57 13.50 5.81
CA PHE A 112 36.65 13.96 4.42
C PHE A 112 36.77 15.50 4.28
N GLY A 113 36.95 16.24 5.38
CA GLY A 113 36.98 17.70 5.37
C GLY A 113 38.08 18.29 4.52
N GLU A 114 39.19 17.57 4.32
CA GLU A 114 40.30 17.95 3.43
C GLU A 114 40.05 17.60 1.95
N ASN A 115 38.97 16.90 1.63
CA ASN A 115 38.67 16.46 0.27
C ASN A 115 37.84 17.51 -0.48
N GLU A 116 38.42 18.13 -1.50
CA GLU A 116 37.81 19.19 -2.31
C GLU A 116 36.48 18.81 -2.95
N PHE A 117 36.21 17.51 -3.21
CA PHE A 117 34.96 17.03 -3.79
C PHE A 117 33.86 16.78 -2.73
N VAL A 118 34.26 16.42 -1.50
CA VAL A 118 33.28 16.02 -0.47
C VAL A 118 32.88 17.18 0.44
N ALA A 119 33.82 18.11 0.72
CA ALA A 119 33.54 19.28 1.56
C ALA A 119 32.36 20.13 1.07
N PRO A 120 32.20 20.45 -0.23
CA PRO A 120 31.00 21.16 -0.71
C PRO A 120 29.70 20.38 -0.55
N LEU A 121 29.76 19.03 -0.66
CA LEU A 121 28.59 18.18 -0.48
C LEU A 121 28.11 18.15 0.97
N ILE A 122 29.03 18.24 1.94
CA ILE A 122 28.70 18.33 3.37
C ILE A 122 27.97 19.64 3.65
N VAL A 123 28.44 20.76 3.08
CA VAL A 123 27.78 22.07 3.22
C VAL A 123 26.39 22.07 2.56
N GLN A 124 26.29 21.54 1.34
CA GLN A 124 24.98 21.42 0.66
C GLN A 124 24.01 20.51 1.43
N PHE A 125 24.50 19.44 2.04
CA PHE A 125 23.69 18.56 2.89
C PHE A 125 23.17 19.31 4.12
N GLU A 126 24.02 20.15 4.77
CA GLU A 126 23.60 20.98 5.90
C GLU A 126 22.52 22.01 5.52
N GLU A 127 22.73 22.72 4.39
CA GLU A 127 21.74 23.69 3.88
C GLU A 127 20.41 23.03 3.49
N ALA A 128 20.46 21.88 2.84
CA ALA A 128 19.28 21.11 2.44
C ALA A 128 18.50 20.58 3.64
N MET A 129 19.21 20.26 4.72
CA MET A 129 18.66 19.68 5.96
C MET A 129 18.48 20.70 7.08
N MET A 130 18.45 22.02 6.78
CA MET A 130 18.31 23.08 7.78
C MET A 130 17.30 22.72 8.88
N PRO A 131 17.71 22.67 10.17
CA PRO A 131 16.91 22.11 11.26
C PRO A 131 15.53 22.75 11.40
N GLU A 132 15.41 24.07 11.24
CA GLU A 132 14.13 24.77 11.40
C GLU A 132 13.10 24.42 10.33
N LYS A 133 13.50 24.37 9.06
CA LYS A 133 12.59 24.01 7.94
C LYS A 133 12.21 22.53 8.00
N THR A 134 13.16 21.68 8.34
CA THR A 134 12.95 20.23 8.41
C THR A 134 12.08 19.87 9.62
N MET A 135 12.28 20.50 10.77
CA MET A 135 11.47 20.30 11.96
C MET A 135 10.03 20.79 11.77
N LEU A 136 9.84 21.97 11.18
CA LEU A 136 8.53 22.51 10.87
C LEU A 136 7.80 21.63 9.82
N SER A 137 8.52 21.16 8.83
CA SER A 137 7.98 20.23 7.81
C SER A 137 7.60 18.88 8.40
N ALA A 138 8.43 18.31 9.28
CA ALA A 138 8.15 17.07 10.00
C ALA A 138 6.93 17.21 10.92
N TRP A 139 6.82 18.33 11.66
CA TRP A 139 5.66 18.63 12.49
C TRP A 139 4.37 18.78 11.68
N ASN A 140 4.41 19.54 10.59
CA ASN A 140 3.28 19.70 9.69
C ASN A 140 2.86 18.40 9.02
N PHE A 141 3.84 17.56 8.65
CA PHE A 141 3.59 16.21 8.14
C PHE A 141 2.90 15.35 9.21
N LEU A 142 3.41 15.31 10.42
CA LEU A 142 2.83 14.54 11.52
C LEU A 142 1.39 14.99 11.81
N ARG A 143 1.17 16.29 11.94
CA ARG A 143 -0.16 16.86 12.13
C ARG A 143 -1.11 16.46 11.01
N SER A 144 -0.67 16.56 9.77
CA SER A 144 -1.45 16.14 8.59
C SER A 144 -1.78 14.66 8.62
N VAL A 145 -0.83 13.81 9.03
CA VAL A 145 -1.04 12.36 9.16
C VAL A 145 -2.05 12.05 10.27
N LEU A 146 -1.98 12.75 11.40
CA LEU A 146 -2.94 12.55 12.49
C LEU A 146 -4.34 13.02 12.10
N GLU A 147 -4.49 14.21 11.54
CA GLU A 147 -5.78 14.76 11.11
C GLU A 147 -6.44 13.88 10.03
N LYS A 148 -5.66 13.49 9.01
CA LYS A 148 -6.13 12.59 7.97
C LYS A 148 -6.35 11.17 8.48
N GLY A 149 -5.51 10.70 9.41
CA GLY A 149 -5.62 9.38 10.02
C GLY A 149 -6.95 9.16 10.71
N VAL A 150 -7.44 10.14 11.47
CA VAL A 150 -8.75 10.09 12.14
C VAL A 150 -9.88 9.99 11.09
N HIS A 151 -9.80 10.77 10.02
CA HIS A 151 -10.77 10.72 8.92
C HIS A 151 -10.78 9.35 8.21
N TYR A 152 -9.61 8.83 7.86
CA TYR A 152 -9.48 7.52 7.23
C TYR A 152 -9.87 6.36 8.14
N MET A 153 -9.77 6.52 9.46
CA MET A 153 -10.23 5.52 10.43
C MET A 153 -11.74 5.31 10.36
N GLY A 154 -12.53 6.39 10.22
CA GLY A 154 -13.97 6.28 9.98
C GLY A 154 -14.29 5.46 8.71
N TRP A 155 -13.57 5.74 7.63
CA TRP A 155 -13.73 4.99 6.37
C TRP A 155 -13.30 3.53 6.50
N PHE A 156 -12.25 3.26 7.28
CA PHE A 156 -11.80 1.91 7.56
C PHE A 156 -12.84 1.09 8.32
N PHE A 157 -13.45 1.63 9.37
CA PHE A 157 -14.54 0.95 10.09
C PHE A 157 -15.76 0.74 9.22
N LEU A 158 -16.11 1.72 8.40
CA LEU A 158 -17.22 1.61 7.46
C LEU A 158 -16.94 0.55 6.38
N ALA A 159 -15.71 0.51 5.85
CA ALA A 159 -15.26 -0.52 4.92
C ALA A 159 -15.30 -1.93 5.57
N MET A 160 -14.89 -2.01 6.83
CA MET A 160 -14.97 -3.25 7.61
C MET A 160 -16.42 -3.74 7.77
N LEU A 161 -17.33 -2.83 8.08
CA LEU A 161 -18.78 -3.14 8.18
C LEU A 161 -19.33 -3.61 6.83
N PHE A 162 -19.07 -2.87 5.76
CA PHE A 162 -19.57 -3.24 4.43
C PHE A 162 -18.99 -4.58 3.95
N SER A 163 -17.70 -4.80 4.16
CA SER A 163 -17.09 -6.07 3.78
C SER A 163 -17.62 -7.24 4.60
N PHE A 164 -17.92 -7.05 5.88
CA PHE A 164 -18.60 -8.05 6.71
C PHE A 164 -20.00 -8.39 6.15
N LEU A 165 -20.82 -7.37 5.88
CA LEU A 165 -22.17 -7.56 5.35
C LEU A 165 -22.16 -8.27 3.98
N ILE A 166 -21.27 -7.82 3.08
CA ILE A 166 -21.09 -8.43 1.75
C ILE A 166 -20.68 -9.89 1.89
N LEU A 167 -19.70 -10.20 2.73
CA LEU A 167 -19.22 -11.57 2.89
C LEU A 167 -20.23 -12.46 3.61
N PHE A 168 -20.97 -11.92 4.56
CA PHE A 168 -22.00 -12.68 5.27
C PHE A 168 -23.12 -13.15 4.33
N ASP A 169 -23.58 -12.27 3.43
CA ASP A 169 -24.63 -12.56 2.46
C ASP A 169 -24.13 -12.84 1.02
N LEU A 170 -22.82 -13.05 0.85
CA LEU A 170 -22.22 -13.27 -0.48
C LEU A 170 -22.92 -14.36 -1.32
N PRO A 171 -23.43 -15.49 -0.77
CA PRO A 171 -24.15 -16.48 -1.57
C PRO A 171 -25.45 -15.94 -2.18
N LYS A 172 -26.17 -15.08 -1.44
CA LYS A 172 -27.39 -14.42 -1.94
C LYS A 172 -27.05 -13.37 -3.00
N LEU A 173 -26.07 -12.51 -2.71
CA LEU A 173 -25.58 -11.48 -3.64
C LEU A 173 -25.06 -12.09 -4.95
N SER A 174 -24.27 -13.15 -4.86
CA SER A 174 -23.77 -13.87 -6.03
C SER A 174 -24.88 -14.49 -6.87
N LYS A 175 -25.93 -15.04 -6.24
CA LYS A 175 -27.11 -15.55 -6.95
C LYS A 175 -27.85 -14.41 -7.67
N GLY A 176 -28.04 -13.27 -7.00
CA GLY A 176 -28.69 -12.09 -7.59
C GLY A 176 -27.93 -11.59 -8.82
N VAL A 177 -26.60 -11.43 -8.72
CA VAL A 177 -25.78 -11.01 -9.86
C VAL A 177 -25.83 -12.03 -11.01
N ARG A 178 -25.77 -13.32 -10.71
CA ARG A 178 -25.89 -14.37 -11.75
C ARG A 178 -27.27 -14.37 -12.39
N HIS A 179 -28.32 -13.95 -11.70
CA HIS A 179 -29.66 -13.86 -12.26
C HIS A 179 -29.75 -12.82 -13.40
N LEU A 180 -28.89 -11.80 -13.41
CA LEU A 180 -28.77 -10.83 -14.50
C LEU A 180 -28.54 -11.48 -15.87
N ARG A 181 -27.98 -12.69 -15.90
CA ARG A 181 -27.83 -13.52 -17.11
C ARG A 181 -29.15 -13.79 -17.83
N TYR A 182 -30.26 -13.80 -17.09
CA TYR A 182 -31.59 -14.17 -17.59
C TYR A 182 -32.52 -12.96 -17.71
N THR A 183 -31.99 -11.74 -17.58
CA THR A 183 -32.74 -10.49 -17.67
C THR A 183 -32.44 -9.75 -18.97
N LYS A 184 -33.08 -8.60 -19.17
CA LYS A 184 -32.77 -7.68 -20.29
C LYS A 184 -31.31 -7.20 -20.31
N LEU A 185 -30.57 -7.38 -19.21
CA LEU A 185 -29.15 -7.05 -19.07
C LEU A 185 -28.21 -8.22 -19.42
N SER A 186 -28.72 -9.32 -19.93
CA SER A 186 -27.97 -10.54 -20.26
C SER A 186 -26.76 -10.24 -21.15
N GLU A 187 -26.95 -9.49 -22.22
CA GLU A 187 -25.87 -9.15 -23.15
C GLU A 187 -24.77 -8.31 -22.46
N THR A 188 -25.17 -7.28 -21.71
CA THR A 188 -24.24 -6.46 -20.91
C THR A 188 -23.47 -7.29 -19.88
N TYR A 189 -24.16 -8.23 -19.25
CA TYR A 189 -23.54 -9.16 -18.31
C TYR A 189 -22.47 -10.02 -18.97
N HIS A 190 -22.75 -10.60 -20.15
CA HIS A 190 -21.78 -11.44 -20.88
C HIS A 190 -20.57 -10.64 -21.39
N GLU A 191 -20.77 -9.40 -21.82
CA GLU A 191 -19.69 -8.54 -22.32
C GLU A 191 -18.74 -8.02 -21.23
N THR A 192 -19.27 -7.83 -20.01
CA THR A 192 -18.51 -7.13 -18.93
C THR A 192 -18.09 -8.03 -17.79
N ALA A 193 -18.84 -9.10 -17.48
CA ALA A 193 -18.64 -9.93 -16.29
C ALA A 193 -17.23 -10.54 -16.22
N ASP A 194 -16.75 -11.10 -17.34
CA ASP A 194 -15.42 -11.72 -17.39
C ASP A 194 -14.30 -10.69 -17.23
N SER A 195 -14.46 -9.51 -17.83
CA SER A 195 -13.49 -8.42 -17.73
C SER A 195 -13.42 -7.86 -16.30
N ILE A 196 -14.58 -7.62 -15.66
CA ILE A 196 -14.65 -7.16 -14.26
C ILE A 196 -14.10 -8.23 -13.31
N MET A 197 -14.43 -9.51 -13.53
CA MET A 197 -13.93 -10.60 -12.70
C MET A 197 -12.41 -10.75 -12.82
N MET A 198 -11.87 -10.66 -14.05
CA MET A 198 -10.42 -10.67 -14.28
C MET A 198 -9.75 -9.49 -13.61
N PHE A 199 -10.29 -8.27 -13.74
CA PHE A 199 -9.78 -7.07 -13.08
C PHE A 199 -9.74 -7.24 -11.57
N ALA A 200 -10.87 -7.62 -10.96
CA ALA A 200 -10.99 -7.85 -9.52
C ALA A 200 -9.99 -8.92 -9.02
N LYS A 201 -9.79 -9.99 -9.78
CA LYS A 201 -8.81 -11.03 -9.45
C LYS A 201 -7.38 -10.49 -9.49
N VAL A 202 -6.98 -9.79 -10.55
CA VAL A 202 -5.63 -9.22 -10.71
C VAL A 202 -5.33 -8.23 -9.59
N VAL A 203 -6.26 -7.29 -9.34
CA VAL A 203 -6.11 -6.29 -8.26
C VAL A 203 -6.02 -6.96 -6.90
N GLY A 204 -6.93 -7.89 -6.60
CA GLY A 204 -6.96 -8.58 -5.31
C GLY A 204 -5.74 -9.45 -5.05
N GLU A 205 -5.27 -10.20 -6.05
CA GLU A 205 -4.05 -11.03 -5.93
C GLU A 205 -2.81 -10.16 -5.71
N ASN A 206 -2.67 -9.06 -6.47
CA ASN A 206 -1.54 -8.15 -6.32
C ASN A 206 -1.54 -7.51 -4.92
N PHE A 207 -2.69 -7.03 -4.47
CA PHE A 207 -2.79 -6.40 -3.15
C PHE A 207 -2.53 -7.38 -2.01
N ARG A 208 -3.05 -8.61 -2.11
CA ARG A 208 -2.74 -9.67 -1.14
C ARG A 208 -1.25 -9.98 -1.10
N ALA A 209 -0.60 -10.08 -2.26
CA ALA A 209 0.84 -10.30 -2.34
C ALA A 209 1.60 -9.16 -1.65
N GLN A 210 1.24 -7.91 -1.95
CA GLN A 210 1.88 -6.72 -1.39
C GLN A 210 1.70 -6.62 0.13
N LEU A 211 0.50 -6.95 0.65
CA LEU A 211 0.26 -7.02 2.11
C LEU A 211 1.16 -8.04 2.79
N ILE A 212 1.32 -9.22 2.20
CA ILE A 212 2.17 -10.28 2.77
C ILE A 212 3.63 -9.85 2.74
N ILE A 213 4.12 -9.29 1.63
CA ILE A 213 5.50 -8.81 1.49
C ILE A 213 5.77 -7.70 2.50
N SER A 214 4.88 -6.70 2.57
CA SER A 214 5.00 -5.58 3.51
C SER A 214 5.03 -6.06 4.96
N LEU A 215 4.19 -7.03 5.33
CA LEU A 215 4.18 -7.60 6.67
C LEU A 215 5.49 -8.33 7.00
N ILE A 216 6.00 -9.15 6.08
CA ILE A 216 7.27 -9.86 6.26
C ILE A 216 8.42 -8.87 6.40
N ASN A 217 8.50 -7.86 5.54
CA ASN A 217 9.52 -6.81 5.60
C ASN A 217 9.46 -6.04 6.92
N THR A 218 8.26 -5.72 7.39
CA THR A 218 8.05 -5.06 8.68
C THR A 218 8.60 -5.90 9.84
N VAL A 219 8.28 -7.19 9.87
CA VAL A 219 8.76 -8.09 10.93
C VAL A 219 10.29 -8.24 10.87
N LEU A 220 10.85 -8.44 9.67
CA LEU A 220 12.30 -8.55 9.49
C LEU A 220 12.99 -7.25 9.93
N THR A 221 12.49 -6.10 9.51
CA THR A 221 13.03 -4.79 9.90
C THR A 221 12.94 -4.60 11.42
N ALA A 222 11.78 -4.88 12.02
CA ALA A 222 11.61 -4.75 13.48
C ALA A 222 12.63 -5.61 14.25
N ILE A 223 12.82 -6.86 13.84
CA ILE A 223 13.78 -7.76 14.45
C ILE A 223 15.20 -7.20 14.32
N CYS A 224 15.60 -6.79 13.12
CA CYS A 224 16.94 -6.25 12.89
C CYS A 224 17.19 -4.95 13.67
N LEU A 225 16.21 -4.03 13.72
CA LEU A 225 16.32 -2.79 14.48
C LEU A 225 16.41 -3.04 15.99
N CYS A 226 15.69 -4.05 16.51
CA CYS A 226 15.84 -4.49 17.90
C CYS A 226 17.25 -5.01 18.19
N PHE A 227 17.82 -5.84 17.32
CA PHE A 227 19.20 -6.33 17.46
C PHE A 227 20.23 -5.21 17.41
N LEU A 228 20.04 -4.22 16.52
CA LEU A 228 20.88 -3.04 16.43
C LEU A 228 20.65 -2.04 17.58
N LYS A 229 19.69 -2.29 18.47
CA LYS A 229 19.29 -1.39 19.58
C LYS A 229 18.91 0.02 19.10
N VAL A 230 18.37 0.13 17.90
CA VAL A 230 17.85 1.39 17.36
C VAL A 230 16.60 1.79 18.15
N LYS A 231 16.47 3.07 18.45
CA LYS A 231 15.29 3.63 19.14
C LYS A 231 14.10 3.72 18.20
N ALA A 232 12.89 3.90 18.73
CA ALA A 232 11.64 4.10 17.98
C ALA A 232 11.31 2.98 17.00
N VAL A 233 11.56 1.70 17.35
CA VAL A 233 11.31 0.54 16.50
C VAL A 233 9.86 0.44 16.07
N ALA A 234 8.89 0.76 16.95
CA ALA A 234 7.47 0.68 16.62
C ALA A 234 7.08 1.71 15.55
N LEU A 235 7.57 2.95 15.65
CA LEU A 235 7.38 3.99 14.64
C LEU A 235 7.98 3.57 13.29
N LEU A 236 9.25 3.18 13.29
CA LEU A 236 9.96 2.81 12.08
C LEU A 236 9.33 1.60 11.39
N SER A 237 8.92 0.59 12.15
CA SER A 237 8.23 -0.59 11.62
C SER A 237 6.86 -0.24 11.03
N THR A 238 6.14 0.69 11.64
CA THR A 238 4.86 1.19 11.10
C THR A 238 5.07 1.93 9.78
N ILE A 239 6.12 2.76 9.69
CA ILE A 239 6.49 3.45 8.44
C ILE A 239 6.83 2.42 7.35
N VAL A 240 7.64 1.40 7.67
CA VAL A 240 7.98 0.32 6.72
C VAL A 240 6.73 -0.40 6.22
N PHE A 241 5.79 -0.73 7.12
CA PHE A 241 4.54 -1.38 6.73
C PHE A 241 3.72 -0.52 5.78
N MET A 242 3.49 0.74 6.13
CA MET A 242 2.66 1.66 5.33
C MET A 242 3.30 1.96 3.97
N CYS A 243 4.59 2.30 3.96
CA CYS A 243 5.33 2.53 2.72
C CYS A 243 5.44 1.26 1.87
N GLY A 244 5.64 0.11 2.50
CA GLY A 244 5.74 -1.19 1.84
C GLY A 244 4.49 -1.63 1.08
N LEU A 245 3.34 -0.96 1.27
CA LEU A 245 2.16 -1.17 0.42
C LEU A 245 2.32 -0.62 -0.99
N ILE A 246 3.28 0.29 -1.20
CA ILE A 246 3.59 0.86 -2.51
C ILE A 246 4.81 0.12 -3.08
N PRO A 247 4.65 -0.62 -4.20
CA PRO A 247 5.75 -1.39 -4.78
C PRO A 247 6.96 -0.50 -5.10
N VAL A 248 8.16 -1.00 -4.87
CA VAL A 248 9.45 -0.35 -5.16
C VAL A 248 9.70 0.92 -4.33
N LEU A 249 8.76 1.87 -4.29
CA LEU A 249 8.95 3.16 -3.59
C LEU A 249 8.96 2.99 -2.06
N GLY A 250 8.26 2.01 -1.55
CA GLY A 250 8.10 1.82 -0.10
C GLY A 250 9.42 1.72 0.65
N MET A 251 10.37 0.98 0.10
CA MET A 251 11.69 0.82 0.70
C MET A 251 12.48 2.14 0.72
N TRP A 252 12.51 2.86 -0.40
CA TRP A 252 13.26 4.11 -0.50
C TRP A 252 12.74 5.16 0.48
N ILE A 253 11.44 5.29 0.61
CA ILE A 253 10.80 6.24 1.53
C ILE A 253 11.08 5.85 2.98
N SER A 254 10.98 4.57 3.33
CA SER A 254 11.16 4.10 4.71
C SER A 254 12.62 4.02 5.14
N SER A 255 13.58 3.95 4.22
CA SER A 255 15.01 3.87 4.54
C SER A 255 15.53 5.15 5.21
N ALA A 256 15.09 6.32 4.76
CA ALA A 256 15.55 7.60 5.29
C ALA A 256 15.32 7.74 6.81
N PRO A 257 14.10 7.59 7.36
CA PRO A 257 13.88 7.68 8.80
C PRO A 257 14.61 6.59 9.59
N ILE A 258 14.80 5.39 9.03
CA ILE A 258 15.53 4.32 9.70
C ILE A 258 17.01 4.70 9.87
N ILE A 259 17.65 5.18 8.80
CA ILE A 259 19.07 5.57 8.83
C ILE A 259 19.26 6.72 9.81
N ILE A 260 18.40 7.75 9.78
CA ILE A 260 18.47 8.90 10.68
C ILE A 260 18.40 8.45 12.15
N MET A 261 17.42 7.58 12.48
CA MET A 261 17.28 7.08 13.86
C MET A 261 18.42 6.16 14.28
N ALA A 262 19.00 5.40 13.36
CA ALA A 262 20.17 4.58 13.65
C ALA A 262 21.40 5.47 13.97
N ILE A 263 21.63 6.51 13.18
CA ILE A 263 22.71 7.50 13.43
C ILE A 263 22.52 8.11 14.81
N ASN A 264 21.32 8.50 15.15
CA ASN A 264 21.02 9.08 16.46
C ASN A 264 21.15 8.09 17.63
N SER A 265 20.93 6.81 17.39
CA SER A 265 21.02 5.77 18.42
C SER A 265 22.45 5.33 18.73
N GLY A 266 23.38 5.41 17.75
CA GLY A 266 24.75 4.93 17.91
C GLY A 266 25.77 5.51 16.90
N GLY A 267 25.51 6.73 16.39
CA GLY A 267 26.40 7.43 15.48
C GLY A 267 26.37 6.88 14.05
N VAL A 268 27.21 7.44 13.20
CA VAL A 268 27.25 7.11 11.76
C VAL A 268 27.55 5.63 11.51
N SER A 269 28.37 5.00 12.34
CA SER A 269 28.64 3.57 12.23
C SER A 269 27.37 2.72 12.32
N LEU A 270 26.46 3.01 13.26
CA LEU A 270 25.20 2.30 13.38
C LEU A 270 24.26 2.62 12.20
N GLY A 271 24.30 3.84 11.68
CA GLY A 271 23.61 4.22 10.45
C GLY A 271 24.03 3.38 9.24
N LEU A 272 25.34 3.14 9.09
CA LEU A 272 25.88 2.29 8.04
C LEU A 272 25.44 0.82 8.20
N TRP A 273 25.41 0.30 9.43
CA TRP A 273 24.87 -1.03 9.71
C TRP A 273 23.36 -1.12 9.37
N ALA A 274 22.59 -0.09 9.71
CA ALA A 274 21.16 -0.02 9.36
C ALA A 274 20.97 0.01 7.84
N LEU A 275 21.78 0.78 7.10
CA LEU A 275 21.77 0.79 5.64
C LEU A 275 22.05 -0.60 5.06
N LEU A 276 23.08 -1.29 5.57
CA LEU A 276 23.40 -2.65 5.14
C LEU A 276 22.23 -3.61 5.38
N VAL A 277 21.59 -3.54 6.55
CA VAL A 277 20.40 -4.33 6.87
C VAL A 277 19.26 -4.04 5.90
N ILE A 278 18.98 -2.77 5.60
CA ILE A 278 17.96 -2.37 4.63
C ILE A 278 18.24 -2.99 3.25
N ILE A 279 19.50 -2.90 2.79
CA ILE A 279 19.92 -3.51 1.52
C ILE A 279 19.70 -5.02 1.53
N VAL A 280 20.08 -5.71 2.60
CA VAL A 280 19.87 -7.18 2.73
C VAL A 280 18.39 -7.53 2.70
N ILE A 281 17.55 -6.82 3.45
CA ILE A 281 16.09 -7.04 3.44
C ILE A 281 15.52 -6.81 2.04
N HIS A 282 15.98 -5.78 1.35
CA HIS A 282 15.56 -5.52 -0.02
C HIS A 282 16.00 -6.62 -1.00
N LEU A 283 17.20 -7.14 -0.86
CA LEU A 283 17.65 -8.30 -1.65
C LEU A 283 16.77 -9.54 -1.37
N ILE A 284 16.41 -9.79 -0.10
CA ILE A 284 15.48 -10.86 0.27
C ILE A 284 14.11 -10.61 -0.38
N GLU A 285 13.60 -9.38 -0.35
CA GLU A 285 12.35 -9.01 -1.02
C GLU A 285 12.43 -9.27 -2.52
N ALA A 286 13.46 -8.73 -3.19
CA ALA A 286 13.57 -8.80 -4.64
C ALA A 286 13.79 -10.22 -5.18
N TYR A 287 14.64 -10.99 -4.51
CA TYR A 287 15.08 -12.31 -5.03
C TYR A 287 14.36 -13.51 -4.39
N ILE A 288 13.75 -13.35 -3.22
CA ILE A 288 13.07 -14.45 -2.51
C ILE A 288 11.58 -14.22 -2.39
N LEU A 289 11.15 -13.08 -1.84
CA LEU A 289 9.72 -12.85 -1.55
C LEU A 289 8.92 -12.59 -2.82
N ASN A 290 9.37 -11.68 -3.68
CA ASN A 290 8.68 -11.36 -4.92
C ASN A 290 8.50 -12.60 -5.82
N PRO A 291 9.52 -13.43 -6.13
CA PRO A 291 9.31 -14.61 -6.97
C PRO A 291 8.39 -15.67 -6.35
N ARG A 292 8.33 -15.76 -5.02
CA ARG A 292 7.52 -16.77 -4.33
C ARG A 292 6.08 -16.34 -4.08
N ILE A 293 5.86 -15.04 -3.84
CA ILE A 293 4.55 -14.50 -3.42
C ILE A 293 3.81 -13.92 -4.62
N VAL A 294 4.52 -13.20 -5.49
CA VAL A 294 3.95 -12.60 -6.70
C VAL A 294 3.93 -13.64 -7.81
N SER A 295 2.76 -13.85 -8.42
CA SER A 295 2.61 -14.77 -9.54
C SER A 295 3.61 -14.44 -10.67
N SER A 296 4.20 -15.47 -11.29
CA SER A 296 5.18 -15.34 -12.39
C SER A 296 4.73 -14.47 -13.56
N VAL A 297 3.43 -14.29 -13.71
CA VAL A 297 2.80 -13.44 -14.77
C VAL A 297 2.92 -11.94 -14.50
N MET A 298 3.34 -11.53 -13.28
CA MET A 298 3.40 -10.13 -12.86
C MET A 298 4.82 -9.55 -12.81
N ARG A 299 5.79 -10.15 -13.49
CA ARG A 299 7.17 -9.62 -13.52
C ARG A 299 7.24 -8.41 -14.44
N ILE A 300 7.00 -7.21 -13.88
CA ILE A 300 7.23 -5.95 -14.59
C ILE A 300 8.63 -5.44 -14.21
N ASN A 301 9.35 -4.87 -15.19
CA ASN A 301 10.63 -4.23 -14.94
C ASN A 301 10.45 -3.10 -13.89
N PRO A 302 11.35 -2.97 -12.89
CA PRO A 302 11.28 -1.92 -11.88
C PRO A 302 11.18 -0.51 -12.47
N VAL A 303 11.87 -0.21 -13.57
CA VAL A 303 11.78 1.09 -14.24
C VAL A 303 10.38 1.34 -14.78
N MET A 304 9.78 0.34 -15.43
CA MET A 304 8.38 0.44 -15.90
C MET A 304 7.41 0.60 -14.73
N THR A 305 7.67 -0.06 -13.61
CA THR A 305 6.88 0.11 -12.38
C THR A 305 6.93 1.56 -11.90
N LEU A 306 8.10 2.20 -11.86
CA LEU A 306 8.23 3.60 -11.45
C LEU A 306 7.50 4.55 -12.41
N ILE A 307 7.60 4.33 -13.72
CA ILE A 307 6.88 5.12 -14.74
C ILE A 307 5.36 4.98 -14.54
N ILE A 308 4.87 3.75 -14.36
CA ILE A 308 3.45 3.48 -14.11
C ILE A 308 2.98 4.18 -12.84
N LEU A 309 3.76 4.10 -11.76
CA LEU A 309 3.44 4.74 -10.48
C LEU A 309 3.39 6.27 -10.61
N TYR A 310 4.34 6.87 -11.33
CA TYR A 310 4.38 8.31 -11.58
C TYR A 310 3.15 8.79 -12.36
N ILE A 311 2.82 8.13 -13.47
CA ILE A 311 1.65 8.45 -14.29
C ILE A 311 0.36 8.25 -13.49
N ALA A 312 0.22 7.12 -12.81
CA ALA A 312 -0.96 6.80 -12.04
C ALA A 312 -1.16 7.76 -10.85
N HIS A 313 -0.06 8.21 -10.21
CA HIS A 313 -0.12 9.27 -9.19
C HIS A 313 -0.67 10.58 -9.75
N GLY A 314 -0.21 10.99 -10.92
CA GLY A 314 -0.71 12.21 -11.58
C GLY A 314 -2.20 12.15 -11.92
N LEU A 315 -2.73 10.95 -12.23
CA LEU A 315 -4.14 10.75 -12.60
C LEU A 315 -5.09 10.66 -11.39
N ILE A 316 -4.75 9.87 -10.39
CA ILE A 316 -5.63 9.52 -9.26
C ILE A 316 -4.94 9.65 -7.90
N GLY A 317 -3.83 10.38 -7.83
CA GLY A 317 -3.10 10.63 -6.59
C GLY A 317 -2.59 9.35 -5.92
N MET A 318 -2.65 9.29 -4.59
CA MET A 318 -2.16 8.17 -3.79
C MET A 318 -2.81 6.82 -4.16
N TRP A 319 -4.08 6.82 -4.55
CA TRP A 319 -4.76 5.61 -5.02
C TRP A 319 -4.17 5.09 -6.33
N GLY A 320 -3.68 5.99 -7.19
CA GLY A 320 -2.95 5.62 -8.40
C GLY A 320 -1.65 4.88 -8.10
N MET A 321 -0.91 5.29 -7.07
CA MET A 321 0.29 4.56 -6.66
C MET A 321 -0.01 3.13 -6.18
N LEU A 322 -1.14 2.93 -5.54
CA LEU A 322 -1.56 1.60 -5.09
C LEU A 322 -2.11 0.73 -6.23
N LEU A 323 -2.83 1.32 -7.19
CA LEU A 323 -3.53 0.59 -8.25
C LEU A 323 -2.81 0.59 -9.59
N GLY A 324 -1.84 1.47 -9.81
CA GLY A 324 -1.19 1.64 -11.11
C GLY A 324 -0.61 0.33 -11.65
N VAL A 325 0.13 -0.41 -10.83
CA VAL A 325 0.71 -1.70 -11.22
C VAL A 325 -0.37 -2.75 -11.53
N PRO A 326 -1.38 -3.00 -10.66
CA PRO A 326 -2.50 -3.89 -10.97
C PRO A 326 -3.25 -3.54 -12.26
N ILE A 327 -3.50 -2.25 -12.49
CA ILE A 327 -4.18 -1.78 -13.71
C ILE A 327 -3.33 -2.09 -14.95
N ALA A 328 -2.04 -1.78 -14.91
CA ALA A 328 -1.12 -2.07 -16.02
C ALA A 328 -1.04 -3.57 -16.33
N VAL A 329 -0.97 -4.41 -15.28
CA VAL A 329 -1.00 -5.88 -15.42
C VAL A 329 -2.31 -6.35 -16.04
N TYR A 330 -3.43 -5.79 -15.63
CA TYR A 330 -4.74 -6.14 -16.21
C TYR A 330 -4.80 -5.78 -17.69
N ILE A 331 -4.38 -4.57 -18.06
CA ILE A 331 -4.35 -4.10 -19.45
C ILE A 331 -3.46 -5.03 -20.30
N TYR A 332 -2.25 -5.31 -19.81
CA TYR A 332 -1.31 -6.19 -20.48
C TYR A 332 -1.91 -7.59 -20.73
N ARG A 333 -2.51 -8.19 -19.70
CA ARG A 333 -3.18 -9.49 -19.83
C ARG A 333 -4.34 -9.47 -20.83
N LYS A 334 -5.14 -8.41 -20.81
CA LYS A 334 -6.30 -8.27 -21.70
C LYS A 334 -5.85 -8.19 -23.17
N ILE A 335 -4.76 -7.45 -23.44
CA ILE A 335 -4.19 -7.33 -24.80
C ILE A 335 -3.52 -8.65 -25.23
N SER A 336 -2.85 -9.37 -24.33
CA SER A 336 -2.12 -10.61 -24.65
C SER A 336 -3.02 -11.82 -24.87
N ILE A 337 -4.30 -11.75 -24.46
CA ILE A 337 -5.29 -12.84 -24.62
C ILE A 337 -6.22 -12.56 -25.82
N ALA A 338 -6.31 -11.28 -26.25
CA ALA A 338 -7.06 -10.89 -27.45
C ALA A 338 -6.26 -11.19 -28.72
#